data_10b02dbce896595f3a88df8699e9e3d7
#
_entry.id   10b02dbce896595f3a88df8699e9e3d7
#
_cell.length_a   1.000
_cell.length_b   1.000
_cell.length_c   1.000
_cell.angle_alpha   90.00
_cell.angle_beta   90.00
_cell.angle_gamma   90.00
#
_symmetry.space_group_name_H-M   'P 1'
#
loop_
_entity.id
_entity.type
_entity.pdbx_description
1 polymer ?
#
loop_
_entity_poly.entity_id
_entity_poly.type
_entity_poly.pdbx_seq_one_letter_code
_entity_poly.pdbx_strand_id
1 'polypeptide(L)'
;MLSDKQQAMVSIFEKHVAAEVAGDLETTLATMTDVPHLHNIPTMIGGYGRDGVRAFYRDHLVGQFFPPDVKMERVSLTVGDDQLVEELVISFTHTRKIDWMLPG
;
A
#
# COMPACT_ATOMS: atom_id res chain seq x y z
N MET A 1 -17.12 -19.05 2.12
CA MET A 1 -16.40 -18.80 3.39
C MET A 1 -14.90 -18.87 3.15
N LEU A 2 -14.16 -17.94 3.72
CA LEU A 2 -12.71 -17.93 3.59
C LEU A 2 -12.07 -19.02 4.46
N SER A 3 -11.01 -19.66 3.94
CA SER A 3 -10.19 -20.58 4.71
C SER A 3 -9.40 -19.82 5.78
N ASP A 4 -8.80 -20.55 6.72
CA ASP A 4 -7.94 -19.95 7.75
C ASP A 4 -6.77 -19.20 7.12
N LYS A 5 -6.17 -19.75 6.07
CA LYS A 5 -5.09 -19.13 5.33
C LYS A 5 -5.55 -17.83 4.66
N GLN A 6 -6.73 -17.83 4.06
CA GLN A 6 -7.29 -16.65 3.42
C GLN A 6 -7.64 -15.56 4.45
N GLN A 7 -8.19 -15.95 5.59
CA GLN A 7 -8.47 -15.00 6.68
C GLN A 7 -7.18 -14.36 7.22
N ALA A 8 -6.12 -15.16 7.38
CA ALA A 8 -4.82 -14.67 7.80
C ALA A 8 -4.25 -13.65 6.78
N MET A 9 -4.43 -13.93 5.49
CA MET A 9 -3.98 -13.06 4.43
C MET A 9 -4.73 -11.71 4.46
N VAL A 10 -6.03 -11.73 4.66
CA VAL A 10 -6.84 -10.51 4.79
C VAL A 10 -6.40 -9.72 6.04
N SER A 11 -6.17 -10.38 7.16
CA SER A 11 -5.76 -9.72 8.39
C SER A 11 -4.41 -9.02 8.24
N ILE A 12 -3.43 -9.67 7.61
CA ILE A 12 -2.11 -9.05 7.39
C ILE A 12 -2.20 -7.88 6.43
N PHE A 13 -3.04 -7.98 5.39
CA PHE A 13 -3.28 -6.90 4.45
C PHE A 13 -3.90 -5.69 5.14
N GLU A 14 -4.92 -5.90 5.96
CA GLU A 14 -5.56 -4.80 6.68
C GLU A 14 -4.61 -4.13 7.67
N LYS A 15 -3.77 -4.91 8.35
CA LYS A 15 -2.73 -4.37 9.21
C LYS A 15 -1.72 -3.53 8.43
N HIS A 16 -1.35 -3.98 7.24
CA HIS A 16 -0.45 -3.26 6.34
C HIS A 16 -1.03 -1.90 5.94
N VAL A 17 -2.27 -1.88 5.47
CA VAL A 17 -2.93 -0.64 5.05
C VAL A 17 -3.06 0.33 6.23
N ALA A 18 -3.45 -0.16 7.40
CA ALA A 18 -3.56 0.69 8.59
C ALA A 18 -2.23 1.32 8.97
N ALA A 19 -1.14 0.56 8.86
CA ALA A 19 0.20 1.07 9.13
C ALA A 19 0.63 2.15 8.12
N GLU A 20 0.31 1.95 6.84
CA GLU A 20 0.59 2.95 5.81
C GLU A 20 -0.13 4.26 6.10
N VAL A 21 -1.42 4.19 6.40
CA VAL A 21 -2.23 5.38 6.71
C VAL A 21 -1.73 6.09 7.97
N ALA A 22 -1.29 5.31 8.97
CA ALA A 22 -0.75 5.86 10.20
C ALA A 22 0.67 6.44 10.05
N GLY A 23 1.33 6.19 8.93
CA GLY A 23 2.71 6.61 8.72
C GLY A 23 3.73 5.77 9.49
N ASP A 24 3.38 4.53 9.84
CA ASP A 24 4.24 3.61 10.59
C ASP A 24 5.05 2.75 9.62
N LEU A 25 6.23 3.22 9.26
CA LEU A 25 7.10 2.56 8.29
C LEU A 25 7.51 1.16 8.75
N GLU A 26 7.91 1.00 10.00
CA GLU A 26 8.44 -0.27 10.48
C GLU A 26 7.34 -1.35 10.53
N THR A 27 6.14 -1.00 10.97
CA THR A 27 5.00 -1.94 10.94
C THR A 27 4.61 -2.27 9.50
N THR A 28 4.62 -1.29 8.60
CA THR A 28 4.34 -1.51 7.18
C THR A 28 5.30 -2.56 6.61
N LEU A 29 6.60 -2.42 6.85
CA LEU A 29 7.60 -3.37 6.37
C LEU A 29 7.47 -4.74 7.04
N ALA A 30 7.10 -4.77 8.31
CA ALA A 30 6.94 -6.03 9.05
C ALA A 30 5.81 -6.91 8.51
N THR A 31 4.85 -6.33 7.79
CA THR A 31 3.77 -7.10 7.16
C THR A 31 4.17 -7.72 5.81
N MET A 32 5.37 -7.44 5.33
CA MET A 32 5.85 -7.87 4.02
C MET A 32 6.68 -9.15 4.10
N THR A 33 6.83 -9.82 2.97
CA THR A 33 7.72 -10.98 2.83
C THR A 33 9.19 -10.55 2.92
N ASP A 34 10.09 -11.53 2.92
CA ASP A 34 11.54 -11.27 3.05
C ASP A 34 12.11 -10.47 1.88
N VAL A 35 11.59 -10.70 0.68
CA VAL A 35 12.03 -10.00 -0.53
C VAL A 35 10.80 -9.38 -1.21
N PRO A 36 10.27 -8.28 -0.66
CA PRO A 36 9.10 -7.64 -1.25
C PRO A 36 9.47 -6.83 -2.48
N HIS A 37 8.46 -6.53 -3.28
CA HIS A 37 8.58 -5.55 -4.35
C HIS A 37 7.28 -4.76 -4.44
N LEU A 38 7.38 -3.55 -4.98
CA LEU A 38 6.26 -2.64 -5.13
C LEU A 38 6.40 -1.88 -6.43
N HIS A 39 5.35 -1.86 -7.23
CA HIS A 39 5.33 -1.14 -8.51
C HIS A 39 4.06 -0.34 -8.63
N ASN A 40 4.21 0.96 -8.90
CA ASN A 40 3.09 1.83 -9.24
C ASN A 40 3.06 1.94 -10.77
N ILE A 41 2.20 1.15 -11.40
CA ILE A 41 2.27 0.91 -12.83
C ILE A 41 2.24 2.20 -13.68
N PRO A 42 1.35 3.19 -13.42
CA PRO A 42 1.33 4.38 -14.28
C PRO A 42 2.62 5.16 -14.30
N THR A 43 3.37 5.16 -13.20
CA THR A 43 4.63 5.93 -13.07
C THR A 43 5.86 5.05 -13.11
N MET A 44 5.70 3.77 -12.88
CA MET A 44 6.78 2.78 -12.70
C MET A 44 7.71 3.11 -11.54
N ILE A 45 7.24 3.91 -10.60
CA ILE A 45 7.99 4.22 -9.37
C ILE A 45 7.63 3.17 -8.31
N GLY A 46 8.64 2.68 -7.62
CA GLY A 46 8.47 1.67 -6.57
C GLY A 46 9.81 1.23 -6.02
N GLY A 47 9.90 -0.02 -5.61
CA GLY A 47 11.13 -0.57 -5.07
C GLY A 47 11.17 -2.08 -5.15
N TYR A 48 12.37 -2.64 -5.08
CA TYR A 48 12.60 -4.08 -5.07
C TYR A 48 13.49 -4.45 -3.89
N GLY A 49 13.12 -5.52 -3.19
CA GLY A 49 13.78 -5.94 -1.96
C GLY A 49 13.43 -5.04 -0.79
N ARG A 50 13.82 -5.44 0.44
CA ARG A 50 13.46 -4.67 1.64
C ARG A 50 14.05 -3.27 1.63
N ASP A 51 15.29 -3.12 1.20
CA ASP A 51 15.94 -1.80 1.16
C ASP A 51 15.29 -0.89 0.12
N GLY A 52 14.99 -1.42 -1.07
CA GLY A 52 14.33 -0.65 -2.13
C GLY A 52 12.92 -0.26 -1.76
N VAL A 53 12.16 -1.16 -1.15
CA VAL A 53 10.79 -0.88 -0.69
C VAL A 53 10.81 0.12 0.46
N ARG A 54 11.74 -0.03 1.40
CA ARG A 54 11.91 0.93 2.51
C ARG A 54 12.20 2.33 1.98
N ALA A 55 13.09 2.45 1.01
CA ALA A 55 13.42 3.74 0.40
C ALA A 55 12.20 4.38 -0.26
N PHE A 56 11.39 3.59 -0.98
CA PHE A 56 10.17 4.09 -1.59
C PHE A 56 9.21 4.65 -0.53
N TYR A 57 8.92 3.87 0.51
CA TYR A 57 7.99 4.31 1.57
C TYR A 57 8.51 5.54 2.29
N ARG A 58 9.79 5.56 2.63
CA ARG A 58 10.39 6.70 3.34
C ARG A 58 10.34 7.96 2.51
N ASP A 59 10.64 7.89 1.22
CA ASP A 59 10.84 9.06 0.38
C ASP A 59 9.55 9.55 -0.28
N HIS A 60 8.58 8.67 -0.50
CA HIS A 60 7.40 8.99 -1.30
C HIS A 60 6.07 8.84 -0.57
N LEU A 61 6.00 8.02 0.48
CA LEU A 61 4.71 7.66 1.06
C LEU A 61 4.56 8.07 2.52
N VAL A 62 5.42 7.58 3.39
CA VAL A 62 5.25 7.76 4.84
C VAL A 62 5.47 9.22 5.24
N GLY A 63 4.43 9.81 5.84
CA GLY A 63 4.49 11.19 6.33
C GLY A 63 4.34 12.26 5.26
N GLN A 64 4.31 11.89 3.97
CA GLN A 64 4.28 12.87 2.88
C GLN A 64 3.14 12.64 1.90
N PHE A 65 2.48 11.51 1.99
CA PHE A 65 1.67 11.01 0.91
C PHE A 65 0.25 11.56 0.89
N PHE A 66 -0.44 11.45 2.01
CA PHE A 66 -1.87 11.71 2.01
C PHE A 66 -2.19 13.16 2.31
N PRO A 67 -2.83 13.90 1.37
CA PRO A 67 -3.48 15.16 1.71
C PRO A 67 -4.48 14.96 2.88
N PRO A 68 -4.75 16.02 3.64
CA PRO A 68 -5.61 15.87 4.85
C PRO A 68 -7.01 15.34 4.58
N ASP A 69 -7.52 15.55 3.37
CA ASP A 69 -8.87 15.13 2.97
C ASP A 69 -8.90 13.81 2.22
N VAL A 70 -7.84 13.00 2.30
CA VAL A 70 -7.80 11.71 1.61
C VAL A 70 -8.95 10.82 2.07
N LYS A 71 -9.57 10.16 1.10
CA LYS A 71 -10.68 9.24 1.33
C LYS A 71 -10.45 7.97 0.51
N MET A 72 -10.62 6.82 1.13
CA MET A 72 -10.47 5.53 0.46
C MET A 72 -11.78 4.76 0.57
N GLU A 73 -12.29 4.32 -0.60
CA GLU A 73 -13.52 3.54 -0.67
C GLU A 73 -13.25 2.24 -1.41
N ARG A 74 -13.39 1.12 -0.69
CA ARG A 74 -13.22 -0.19 -1.31
C ARG A 74 -14.38 -0.47 -2.26
N VAL A 75 -14.04 -0.85 -3.50
CA VAL A 75 -15.02 -1.33 -4.49
C VAL A 75 -15.16 -2.84 -4.37
N SER A 76 -14.05 -3.57 -4.30
CA SER A 76 -14.06 -5.02 -4.19
C SER A 76 -12.79 -5.56 -3.54
N LEU A 77 -12.90 -6.75 -2.96
CA LEU A 77 -11.78 -7.49 -2.43
C LEU A 77 -11.91 -8.94 -2.89
N THR A 78 -10.94 -9.40 -3.68
CA THR A 78 -10.89 -10.77 -4.17
C THR A 78 -9.76 -11.52 -3.48
N VAL A 79 -10.08 -12.66 -2.87
CA VAL A 79 -9.12 -13.45 -2.11
C VAL A 79 -8.98 -14.84 -2.73
N GLY A 80 -7.82 -15.12 -3.29
CA GLY A 80 -7.46 -16.43 -3.83
C GLY A 80 -6.72 -17.27 -2.79
N ASP A 81 -6.13 -18.36 -3.22
CA ASP A 81 -5.41 -19.26 -2.32
C ASP A 81 -4.10 -18.63 -1.80
N ASP A 82 -3.42 -17.86 -2.63
CA ASP A 82 -2.11 -17.25 -2.31
C ASP A 82 -2.01 -15.82 -2.81
N GLN A 83 -3.12 -15.20 -3.19
CA GLN A 83 -3.14 -13.84 -3.74
C GLN A 83 -4.40 -13.11 -3.27
N LEU A 84 -4.24 -11.82 -3.05
CA LEU A 84 -5.36 -10.93 -2.70
C LEU A 84 -5.31 -9.74 -3.64
N VAL A 85 -6.48 -9.35 -4.17
CA VAL A 85 -6.61 -8.19 -5.04
C VAL A 85 -7.68 -7.27 -4.48
N GLU A 86 -7.32 -6.01 -4.25
CA GLU A 86 -8.25 -4.99 -3.84
C GLU A 86 -8.43 -3.96 -4.95
N GLU A 87 -9.69 -3.63 -5.22
CA GLU A 87 -10.04 -2.50 -6.05
C GLU A 87 -10.63 -1.43 -5.15
N LEU A 88 -10.08 -0.22 -5.22
CA LEU A 88 -10.55 0.88 -4.38
C LEU A 88 -10.48 2.20 -5.14
N VAL A 89 -11.24 3.19 -4.66
CA VAL A 89 -11.19 4.56 -5.14
C VAL A 89 -10.55 5.42 -4.07
N ILE A 90 -9.51 6.15 -4.44
CA ILE A 90 -8.86 7.12 -3.56
C ILE A 90 -9.21 8.50 -4.06
N SER A 91 -9.76 9.34 -3.18
CA SER A 91 -10.15 10.71 -3.50
C SER A 91 -9.43 11.68 -2.57
N PHE A 92 -8.95 12.79 -3.11
CA PHE A 92 -8.31 13.85 -2.32
C PHE A 92 -8.21 15.11 -3.15
N THR A 93 -7.98 16.25 -2.47
CA THR A 93 -7.62 17.49 -3.15
C THR A 93 -6.12 17.48 -3.40
N HIS A 94 -5.72 17.60 -4.65
CA HIS A 94 -4.30 17.50 -5.05
C HIS A 94 -3.56 18.80 -4.71
N THR A 95 -3.10 18.90 -3.47
CA THR A 95 -2.43 20.08 -2.92
C THR A 95 -0.91 19.94 -2.80
N ARG A 96 -0.40 18.75 -3.07
CA ARG A 96 1.04 18.45 -2.99
C ARG A 96 1.43 17.48 -4.09
N LYS A 97 2.72 17.44 -4.41
CA LYS A 97 3.24 16.52 -5.43
C LYS A 97 3.14 15.09 -4.96
N ILE A 98 2.58 14.22 -5.79
CA ILE A 98 2.47 12.76 -5.54
C ILE A 98 3.03 12.06 -6.79
N ASP A 99 4.34 12.10 -6.94
CA ASP A 99 5.02 11.71 -8.17
C ASP A 99 4.95 10.20 -8.48
N TRP A 100 4.72 9.38 -7.47
CA TRP A 100 4.60 7.94 -7.66
C TRP A 100 3.20 7.52 -8.13
N MET A 101 2.21 8.37 -7.98
CA MET A 101 0.82 8.11 -8.38
C MET A 101 0.43 8.90 -9.62
N LEU A 102 0.79 10.18 -9.68
CA LEU A 102 0.40 11.10 -10.73
C LEU A 102 1.65 11.64 -11.42
N PRO A 103 1.92 11.25 -12.68
CA PRO A 103 3.08 11.75 -13.42
C PRO A 103 3.03 13.28 -13.55
N GLY A 104 4.14 13.91 -13.23
CA GLY A 104 4.20 15.38 -13.27
C GLY A 104 3.54 16.02 -12.09
#